data_168f7bfe696a35f79c277542c66071dd
#
_entry.id   168f7bfe696a35f79c277542c66071dd
#
_cell.length_a   1.000
_cell.length_b   1.000
_cell.length_c   1.000
_cell.angle_alpha   90.00
_cell.angle_beta   90.00
_cell.angle_gamma   90.00
#
_symmetry.space_group_name_H-M   'P 1'
#
loop_
_entity.id
_entity.type
_entity.pdbx_description
1 polymer ?
#
loop_
_entity_poly.entity_id
_entity_poly.type
_entity_poly.pdbx_seq_one_letter_code
_entity_poly.pdbx_strand_id
1 'polypeptide(L)'
;SAGWSISYELDNESPAENALKLALKLSSNKEALSINELRMINPEKILVTANEIFKLGYWSVIDNHSIKKPIKESFAKGDFHNVDLIIGSNADEELMYIDNESFKELVEEREEWGIYNKVIDFEDLSNHLENDLERINFVLSSINYVCPSFYIADQVSSVINNKVWFYSFDKVRFGKKAQEMGAYHGAELPYIFDTHDAWLPTSYQDEYLTKIIQNSWLNFMKTGNPNIDEIAWPRHKPSQFKVLSFDKELNSKIHDSKDFCLSLNI
;
A
#
# COMPACT_ATOMS: atom_id res chain seq x y z
N SER A 1 2.45 -2.99 2.72
CA SER A 1 1.15 -2.34 2.54
C SER A 1 0.40 -2.95 1.37
N ALA A 2 -0.85 -3.35 1.60
CA ALA A 2 -1.61 -4.14 0.62
C ALA A 2 -2.77 -3.36 -0.04
N GLY A 3 -2.96 -2.10 0.30
CA GLY A 3 -4.21 -1.41 0.05
C GLY A 3 -4.40 -0.76 -1.31
N TRP A 4 -3.35 -0.51 -2.02
CA TRP A 4 -3.34 0.36 -3.20
C TRP A 4 -4.32 -0.04 -4.32
N SER A 5 -4.45 -1.33 -4.60
CA SER A 5 -5.35 -1.86 -5.62
C SER A 5 -6.85 -1.69 -5.33
N ILE A 6 -7.22 -1.22 -4.14
CA ILE A 6 -8.62 -0.95 -3.75
C ILE A 6 -8.97 0.52 -3.98
N SER A 7 -8.00 1.43 -3.89
CA SER A 7 -8.20 2.88 -3.99
C SER A 7 -8.45 3.34 -5.43
N TYR A 8 -7.91 2.64 -6.42
CA TYR A 8 -8.10 2.98 -7.83
C TYR A 8 -9.13 2.06 -8.46
N GLU A 9 -10.23 2.62 -8.95
CA GLU A 9 -11.01 1.95 -9.98
C GLU A 9 -10.11 1.87 -11.21
N LEU A 10 -9.69 0.64 -11.52
CA LEU A 10 -8.82 0.35 -12.66
C LEU A 10 -9.41 0.98 -13.91
N ASP A 11 -8.63 1.85 -14.50
CA ASP A 11 -8.97 2.77 -15.58
C ASP A 11 -9.86 2.20 -16.67
N ASN A 12 -10.64 3.12 -17.27
CA ASN A 12 -11.52 2.93 -18.41
C ASN A 12 -10.82 2.44 -19.71
N GLU A 13 -9.49 2.36 -19.75
CA GLU A 13 -8.77 1.78 -20.89
C GLU A 13 -8.70 0.27 -20.77
N SER A 14 -9.35 -0.43 -21.68
CA SER A 14 -9.29 -1.88 -21.76
C SER A 14 -7.83 -2.38 -21.86
N PRO A 15 -7.38 -3.28 -20.99
CA PRO A 15 -6.05 -3.88 -21.08
C PRO A 15 -5.77 -4.51 -22.45
N ALA A 16 -6.82 -5.01 -23.12
CA ALA A 16 -6.75 -5.55 -24.47
C ALA A 16 -6.44 -4.45 -25.51
N GLU A 17 -7.03 -3.27 -25.38
CA GLU A 17 -6.74 -2.13 -26.25
C GLU A 17 -5.32 -1.63 -26.07
N ASN A 18 -4.82 -1.55 -24.85
CA ASN A 18 -3.46 -1.18 -24.56
C ASN A 18 -2.45 -2.20 -25.09
N ALA A 19 -2.73 -3.49 -24.94
CA ALA A 19 -1.91 -4.55 -25.53
C ALA A 19 -1.90 -4.48 -27.06
N LEU A 20 -3.05 -4.17 -27.68
CA LEU A 20 -3.15 -3.99 -29.13
C LEU A 20 -2.37 -2.76 -29.59
N LYS A 21 -2.48 -1.62 -28.91
CA LYS A 21 -1.69 -0.42 -29.20
C LYS A 21 -0.18 -0.71 -29.17
N LEU A 22 0.29 -1.44 -28.16
CA LEU A 22 1.68 -1.84 -28.02
C LEU A 22 2.10 -2.75 -29.19
N ALA A 23 1.35 -3.78 -29.50
CA ALA A 23 1.61 -4.73 -30.57
C ALA A 23 1.67 -4.04 -31.95
N LEU A 24 0.78 -3.09 -32.21
CA LEU A 24 0.76 -2.28 -33.44
C LEU A 24 1.98 -1.35 -33.52
N LYS A 25 2.35 -0.70 -32.40
CA LYS A 25 3.46 0.27 -32.38
C LYS A 25 4.82 -0.39 -32.54
N LEU A 26 4.97 -1.63 -32.07
CA LEU A 26 6.18 -2.43 -32.24
C LEU A 26 6.30 -3.06 -33.64
N SER A 27 5.21 -3.13 -34.37
CA SER A 27 5.15 -3.72 -35.72
C SER A 27 5.69 -2.79 -36.79
N SER A 28 6.38 -3.34 -37.78
CA SER A 28 6.87 -2.60 -38.96
C SER A 28 5.89 -2.53 -40.11
N ASN A 29 4.88 -3.41 -40.14
CA ASN A 29 3.92 -3.57 -41.22
C ASN A 29 2.50 -3.08 -40.92
N LYS A 30 2.31 -2.44 -39.73
CA LYS A 30 1.00 -1.94 -39.23
C LYS A 30 -0.04 -3.04 -38.92
N GLU A 31 0.37 -4.30 -38.86
CA GLU A 31 -0.44 -5.39 -38.32
C GLU A 31 -0.01 -5.68 -36.89
N ALA A 32 -0.96 -5.98 -36.00
CA ALA A 32 -0.63 -6.27 -34.60
C ALA A 32 0.21 -7.55 -34.50
N LEU A 33 1.34 -7.45 -33.81
CA LEU A 33 2.19 -8.60 -33.54
C LEU A 33 1.48 -9.62 -32.65
N SER A 34 1.62 -10.87 -32.99
CA SER A 34 1.21 -11.98 -32.11
C SER A 34 2.06 -12.03 -30.84
N ILE A 35 1.58 -12.73 -29.79
CA ILE A 35 2.34 -12.94 -28.55
C ILE A 35 3.69 -13.61 -28.83
N ASN A 36 3.78 -14.54 -29.78
CA ASN A 36 5.03 -15.20 -30.12
C ASN A 36 6.03 -14.24 -30.79
N GLU A 37 5.57 -13.36 -31.65
CA GLU A 37 6.42 -12.32 -32.25
C GLU A 37 6.86 -11.30 -31.20
N LEU A 38 5.99 -10.86 -30.28
CA LEU A 38 6.34 -9.98 -29.18
C LEU A 38 7.43 -10.59 -28.28
N ARG A 39 7.39 -11.90 -28.02
CA ARG A 39 8.43 -12.61 -27.24
C ARG A 39 9.80 -12.63 -27.92
N MET A 40 9.87 -12.39 -29.21
CA MET A 40 11.13 -12.33 -29.97
C MET A 40 11.73 -10.92 -30.03
N ILE A 41 10.98 -9.89 -29.58
CA ILE A 41 11.48 -8.51 -29.55
C ILE A 41 12.38 -8.31 -28.34
N ASN A 42 13.41 -7.47 -28.52
CA ASN A 42 14.27 -7.06 -27.42
C ASN A 42 13.41 -6.44 -26.29
N PRO A 43 13.52 -6.94 -25.05
CA PRO A 43 12.73 -6.45 -23.91
C PRO A 43 12.85 -4.94 -23.67
N GLU A 44 14.05 -4.38 -23.87
CA GLU A 44 14.29 -2.94 -23.75
C GLU A 44 13.45 -2.13 -24.75
N LYS A 45 13.32 -2.60 -26.00
CA LYS A 45 12.47 -1.97 -26.99
C LYS A 45 11.00 -2.04 -26.60
N ILE A 46 10.54 -3.16 -26.03
CA ILE A 46 9.19 -3.30 -25.51
C ILE A 46 8.96 -2.28 -24.38
N LEU A 47 9.89 -2.21 -23.41
CA LEU A 47 9.78 -1.30 -22.26
C LEU A 47 9.71 0.17 -22.70
N VAL A 48 10.61 0.61 -23.57
CA VAL A 48 10.62 2.00 -24.07
C VAL A 48 9.31 2.31 -24.79
N THR A 49 8.85 1.41 -25.67
CA THR A 49 7.60 1.63 -26.42
C THR A 49 6.37 1.63 -25.50
N ALA A 50 6.37 0.76 -24.49
CA ALA A 50 5.30 0.67 -23.54
C ALA A 50 5.22 1.92 -22.66
N ASN A 51 6.33 2.47 -22.20
CA ASN A 51 6.36 3.73 -21.42
C ASN A 51 5.80 4.93 -22.18
N GLU A 52 5.85 4.92 -23.52
CA GLU A 52 5.24 5.96 -24.35
C GLU A 52 3.69 5.81 -24.46
N ILE A 53 3.17 4.61 -24.20
CA ILE A 53 1.73 4.27 -24.31
C ILE A 53 1.07 4.31 -22.94
N PHE A 54 1.70 3.69 -21.95
CA PHE A 54 1.16 3.53 -20.60
C PHE A 54 1.62 4.66 -19.69
N LYS A 55 0.87 5.74 -19.64
CA LYS A 55 1.19 6.92 -18.82
C LYS A 55 1.20 6.64 -17.31
N LEU A 56 0.46 5.64 -16.85
CA LEU A 56 0.25 5.33 -15.43
C LEU A 56 0.96 4.05 -14.96
N GLY A 57 1.82 3.45 -15.78
CA GLY A 57 2.53 2.23 -15.39
C GLY A 57 1.77 0.93 -15.66
N TYR A 58 2.26 -0.17 -15.06
CA TYR A 58 1.72 -1.51 -15.25
C TYR A 58 1.01 -1.96 -13.98
N TRP A 59 -0.30 -2.01 -14.03
CA TRP A 59 -1.14 -2.37 -12.89
C TRP A 59 -1.83 -3.71 -13.09
N SER A 60 -2.39 -4.26 -12.03
CA SER A 60 -3.23 -5.44 -12.08
C SER A 60 -4.46 -5.16 -12.95
N VAL A 61 -4.82 -6.10 -13.82
CA VAL A 61 -5.95 -5.98 -14.75
C VAL A 61 -7.02 -7.02 -14.45
N ILE A 62 -8.27 -6.66 -14.70
CA ILE A 62 -9.38 -7.61 -14.67
C ILE A 62 -9.34 -8.39 -15.99
N ASP A 63 -8.76 -9.60 -15.92
CA ASP A 63 -8.57 -10.48 -17.08
C ASP A 63 -9.66 -11.55 -17.23
N ASN A 64 -10.65 -11.56 -16.34
CA ASN A 64 -11.71 -12.56 -16.25
C ASN A 64 -11.21 -14.00 -15.97
N HIS A 65 -9.95 -14.17 -15.67
CA HIS A 65 -9.33 -15.46 -15.38
C HIS A 65 -8.71 -15.45 -13.96
N SER A 66 -7.66 -14.66 -13.75
CA SER A 66 -6.97 -14.50 -12.46
C SER A 66 -7.71 -13.52 -11.57
N ILE A 67 -8.03 -12.35 -12.09
CA ILE A 67 -8.84 -11.31 -11.44
C ILE A 67 -10.14 -11.16 -12.22
N LYS A 68 -11.22 -11.69 -11.65
CA LYS A 68 -12.52 -11.79 -12.34
C LYS A 68 -13.40 -10.55 -12.20
N LYS A 69 -13.15 -9.73 -11.22
CA LYS A 69 -13.91 -8.51 -10.87
C LYS A 69 -13.05 -7.56 -10.03
N PRO A 70 -13.50 -6.31 -9.83
CA PRO A 70 -12.80 -5.36 -8.97
C PRO A 70 -12.49 -5.95 -7.61
N ILE A 71 -11.29 -5.71 -7.09
CA ILE A 71 -10.81 -6.26 -5.80
C ILE A 71 -11.72 -5.82 -4.67
N LYS A 72 -12.11 -4.53 -4.65
CA LYS A 72 -13.06 -3.99 -3.65
C LYS A 72 -14.38 -4.76 -3.66
N GLU A 73 -14.93 -5.06 -4.85
CA GLU A 73 -16.15 -5.84 -4.98
C GLU A 73 -15.98 -7.27 -4.45
N SER A 74 -14.82 -7.90 -4.69
CA SER A 74 -14.51 -9.23 -4.18
C SER A 74 -14.52 -9.26 -2.66
N PHE A 75 -13.86 -8.29 -2.02
CA PHE A 75 -13.86 -8.17 -0.56
C PHE A 75 -15.26 -7.86 -0.01
N ALA A 76 -16.00 -6.91 -0.59
CA ALA A 76 -17.35 -6.56 -0.18
C ALA A 76 -18.32 -7.75 -0.22
N LYS A 77 -18.14 -8.68 -1.17
CA LYS A 77 -18.97 -9.88 -1.33
C LYS A 77 -18.46 -11.10 -0.56
N GLY A 78 -17.33 -10.98 0.15
CA GLY A 78 -16.70 -12.10 0.84
C GLY A 78 -16.12 -13.16 -0.12
N ASP A 79 -15.82 -12.77 -1.37
CA ASP A 79 -15.28 -13.66 -2.39
C ASP A 79 -13.74 -13.69 -2.32
N PHE A 80 -13.23 -14.21 -1.22
CA PHE A 80 -11.82 -14.41 -0.93
C PHE A 80 -11.62 -15.67 -0.07
N HIS A 81 -10.40 -16.15 0.02
CA HIS A 81 -10.10 -17.34 0.82
C HIS A 81 -10.19 -17.05 2.32
N ASN A 82 -10.75 -18.00 3.07
CA ASN A 82 -10.76 -17.95 4.53
C ASN A 82 -9.36 -18.19 5.08
N VAL A 83 -8.68 -17.10 5.44
CA VAL A 83 -7.31 -17.14 5.99
C VAL A 83 -7.20 -16.15 7.15
N ASP A 84 -6.36 -16.51 8.11
CA ASP A 84 -5.89 -15.54 9.12
C ASP A 84 -4.93 -14.55 8.43
N LEU A 85 -4.92 -13.28 8.88
CA LEU A 85 -4.21 -12.20 8.19
C LEU A 85 -3.42 -11.32 9.17
N ILE A 86 -2.17 -11.05 8.84
CA ILE A 86 -1.43 -9.88 9.31
C ILE A 86 -1.41 -8.87 8.17
N ILE A 87 -1.84 -7.66 8.43
CA ILE A 87 -1.88 -6.56 7.47
C ILE A 87 -1.49 -5.26 8.18
N GLY A 88 -0.96 -4.30 7.45
CA GLY A 88 -0.60 -3.00 8.00
C GLY A 88 0.00 -2.09 6.96
N SER A 89 0.51 -0.97 7.43
CA SER A 89 1.17 0.05 6.63
C SER A 89 2.32 0.69 7.41
N ASN A 90 3.16 1.41 6.69
CA ASN A 90 4.18 2.25 7.29
C ASN A 90 3.62 3.66 7.55
N ALA A 91 4.21 4.40 8.48
CA ALA A 91 3.69 5.73 8.82
C ALA A 91 3.87 6.75 7.68
N ASP A 92 4.96 6.60 6.90
CA ASP A 92 5.37 7.56 5.89
C ASP A 92 5.47 6.90 4.50
N GLU A 93 4.41 6.19 4.08
CA GLU A 93 4.41 5.39 2.84
C GLU A 93 4.75 6.20 1.59
N GLU A 94 4.36 7.46 1.54
CA GLU A 94 4.53 8.31 0.36
C GLU A 94 5.70 9.29 0.46
N LEU A 95 6.25 9.51 1.66
CA LEU A 95 7.23 10.56 1.92
C LEU A 95 8.43 10.53 0.97
N MET A 96 8.91 9.36 0.60
CA MET A 96 10.04 9.20 -0.30
C MET A 96 9.74 9.55 -1.77
N TYR A 97 8.49 9.69 -2.14
CA TYR A 97 8.03 9.98 -3.50
C TYR A 97 7.55 11.41 -3.68
N ILE A 98 7.45 12.19 -2.59
CA ILE A 98 7.00 13.57 -2.63
C ILE A 98 8.20 14.44 -3.02
N ASP A 99 8.12 15.04 -4.20
CA ASP A 99 8.99 16.13 -4.60
C ASP A 99 8.42 17.48 -4.10
N ASN A 100 8.88 18.61 -4.55
CA ASN A 100 8.53 19.95 -4.06
C ASN A 100 7.09 20.41 -4.42
N GLU A 101 6.11 19.55 -4.24
CA GLU A 101 4.69 19.87 -4.47
C GLU A 101 4.13 20.69 -3.30
N SER A 102 3.23 21.63 -3.60
CA SER A 102 2.41 22.27 -2.58
C SER A 102 1.17 21.42 -2.28
N PHE A 103 0.69 21.50 -1.04
CA PHE A 103 -0.54 20.80 -0.66
C PHE A 103 -1.75 21.23 -1.52
N LYS A 104 -1.79 22.50 -1.91
CA LYS A 104 -2.83 23.05 -2.78
C LYS A 104 -2.82 22.39 -4.17
N GLU A 105 -1.63 22.24 -4.79
CA GLU A 105 -1.49 21.56 -6.09
C GLU A 105 -1.97 20.11 -6.01
N LEU A 106 -1.63 19.38 -4.94
CA LEU A 106 -2.13 18.05 -4.70
C LEU A 106 -3.66 17.99 -4.66
N VAL A 107 -4.30 18.90 -3.94
CA VAL A 107 -5.77 18.91 -3.81
C VAL A 107 -6.42 19.18 -5.17
N GLU A 108 -5.93 20.20 -5.92
CA GLU A 108 -6.43 20.55 -7.25
C GLU A 108 -6.28 19.37 -8.23
N GLU A 109 -5.13 18.70 -8.25
CA GLU A 109 -4.87 17.54 -9.11
C GLU A 109 -5.80 16.35 -8.79
N ARG A 110 -6.05 16.10 -7.51
CA ARG A 110 -6.93 15.00 -7.07
C ARG A 110 -8.41 15.25 -7.37
N GLU A 111 -8.84 16.50 -7.35
CA GLU A 111 -10.19 16.88 -7.80
C GLU A 111 -10.38 16.64 -9.30
N GLU A 112 -9.36 16.96 -10.12
CA GLU A 112 -9.38 16.70 -11.56
C GLU A 112 -9.42 15.20 -11.90
N TRP A 113 -8.76 14.35 -11.09
CA TRP A 113 -8.75 12.91 -11.32
C TRP A 113 -10.07 12.22 -10.96
N GLY A 114 -10.99 12.89 -10.27
CA GLY A 114 -12.30 12.34 -9.91
C GLY A 114 -12.23 11.07 -9.05
N ILE A 115 -11.09 10.83 -8.40
CA ILE A 115 -10.80 9.62 -7.62
C ILE A 115 -11.79 9.44 -6.48
N TYR A 116 -12.35 10.53 -6.00
CA TYR A 116 -13.39 10.52 -4.98
C TYR A 116 -14.57 11.37 -5.44
N ASN A 117 -15.68 10.74 -5.75
CA ASN A 117 -16.97 11.38 -6.09
C ASN A 117 -17.57 12.20 -4.92
N LYS A 118 -16.79 12.53 -3.90
CA LYS A 118 -17.17 13.33 -2.75
C LYS A 118 -16.15 14.43 -2.56
N VAL A 119 -16.62 15.60 -2.24
CA VAL A 119 -15.79 16.69 -1.71
C VAL A 119 -15.26 16.23 -0.36
N ILE A 120 -14.06 15.66 -0.34
CA ILE A 120 -13.34 15.35 0.89
C ILE A 120 -12.55 16.57 1.22
N ASP A 121 -12.80 17.14 2.38
CA ASP A 121 -12.04 18.29 2.87
C ASP A 121 -10.68 17.81 3.40
N PHE A 122 -9.73 17.63 2.48
CA PHE A 122 -8.36 17.27 2.82
C PHE A 122 -7.69 18.32 3.72
N GLU A 123 -8.07 19.59 3.59
CA GLU A 123 -7.55 20.66 4.43
C GLU A 123 -7.98 20.44 5.89
N ASP A 124 -9.25 20.26 6.15
CA ASP A 124 -9.76 20.05 7.52
C ASP A 124 -9.18 18.77 8.14
N LEU A 125 -9.11 17.69 7.38
CA LEU A 125 -8.61 16.39 7.86
C LEU A 125 -7.09 16.36 8.10
N SER A 126 -6.33 17.30 7.57
CA SER A 126 -4.87 17.41 7.74
C SER A 126 -4.40 18.68 8.44
N ASN A 127 -5.30 19.53 8.91
CA ASN A 127 -5.01 20.85 9.52
C ASN A 127 -4.22 20.78 10.83
N HIS A 128 -4.15 19.60 11.45
CA HIS A 128 -3.37 19.33 12.65
C HIS A 128 -1.86 19.16 12.36
N LEU A 129 -1.46 19.09 11.08
CA LEU A 129 -0.08 18.94 10.63
C LEU A 129 0.53 20.31 10.29
N GLU A 130 1.85 20.44 10.52
CA GLU A 130 2.50 21.76 10.54
C GLU A 130 2.87 22.30 9.16
N ASN A 131 3.15 21.41 8.19
CA ASN A 131 3.65 21.80 6.87
C ASN A 131 3.07 20.95 5.74
N ASP A 132 3.22 21.44 4.51
CA ASP A 132 2.67 20.81 3.31
C ASP A 132 3.21 19.38 3.09
N LEU A 133 4.49 19.13 3.35
CA LEU A 133 5.08 17.81 3.17
C LEU A 133 4.43 16.77 4.09
N GLU A 134 4.22 17.10 5.37
CA GLU A 134 3.52 16.22 6.32
C GLU A 134 2.07 16.01 5.91
N ARG A 135 1.38 17.05 5.46
CA ARG A 135 -0.01 16.97 5.01
C ARG A 135 -0.15 16.11 3.77
N ILE A 136 0.72 16.30 2.76
CA ILE A 136 0.74 15.48 1.54
C ILE A 136 1.02 14.02 1.88
N ASN A 137 2.07 13.75 2.67
CA ASN A 137 2.40 12.39 3.09
C ASN A 137 1.23 11.73 3.83
N PHE A 138 0.61 12.42 4.79
CA PHE A 138 -0.52 11.89 5.55
C PHE A 138 -1.71 11.56 4.66
N VAL A 139 -2.10 12.48 3.78
CA VAL A 139 -3.24 12.29 2.87
C VAL A 139 -2.98 11.14 1.91
N LEU A 140 -1.83 11.15 1.22
CA LEU A 140 -1.50 10.11 0.23
C LEU A 140 -1.29 8.74 0.88
N SER A 141 -0.56 8.66 2.00
CA SER A 141 -0.39 7.41 2.76
C SER A 141 -1.73 6.87 3.25
N SER A 142 -2.62 7.74 3.71
CA SER A 142 -3.97 7.34 4.16
C SER A 142 -4.80 6.78 2.99
N ILE A 143 -4.85 7.49 1.86
CA ILE A 143 -5.66 7.09 0.69
C ILE A 143 -5.11 5.81 0.06
N ASN A 144 -3.82 5.75 -0.17
CA ASN A 144 -3.22 4.71 -1.00
C ASN A 144 -2.97 3.41 -0.22
N TYR A 145 -2.74 3.48 1.10
CA TYR A 145 -2.28 2.33 1.89
C TYR A 145 -3.10 2.08 3.14
N VAL A 146 -3.26 3.07 4.01
CA VAL A 146 -3.83 2.85 5.35
C VAL A 146 -5.31 2.49 5.28
N CYS A 147 -6.12 3.34 4.66
CA CYS A 147 -7.57 3.14 4.63
C CYS A 147 -7.99 1.90 3.82
N PRO A 148 -7.39 1.63 2.64
CA PRO A 148 -7.63 0.38 1.93
C PRO A 148 -7.22 -0.86 2.74
N SER A 149 -6.13 -0.79 3.51
CA SER A 149 -5.71 -1.90 4.39
C SER A 149 -6.70 -2.13 5.52
N PHE A 150 -7.26 -1.07 6.12
CA PHE A 150 -8.35 -1.19 7.10
C PHE A 150 -9.61 -1.77 6.48
N TYR A 151 -9.97 -1.35 5.28
CA TYR A 151 -11.10 -1.95 4.56
C TYR A 151 -10.93 -3.46 4.39
N ILE A 152 -9.78 -3.92 3.91
CA ILE A 152 -9.48 -5.35 3.80
C ILE A 152 -9.57 -6.04 5.17
N ALA A 153 -8.96 -5.45 6.18
CA ALA A 153 -8.97 -5.99 7.55
C ALA A 153 -10.40 -6.15 8.08
N ASP A 154 -11.25 -5.16 7.86
CA ASP A 154 -12.66 -5.19 8.27
C ASP A 154 -13.43 -6.29 7.54
N GLN A 155 -13.29 -6.38 6.22
CA GLN A 155 -13.97 -7.43 5.43
C GLN A 155 -13.52 -8.84 5.86
N VAL A 156 -12.20 -9.07 5.98
CA VAL A 156 -11.67 -10.38 6.37
C VAL A 156 -12.07 -10.75 7.79
N SER A 157 -12.01 -9.80 8.73
CA SER A 157 -12.40 -10.06 10.13
C SER A 157 -13.90 -10.24 10.35
N SER A 158 -14.75 -9.85 9.38
CA SER A 158 -16.19 -10.06 9.40
C SER A 158 -16.58 -11.52 9.14
N VAL A 159 -15.70 -12.30 8.52
CA VAL A 159 -15.93 -13.71 8.25
C VAL A 159 -15.70 -14.51 9.54
N ILE A 160 -16.66 -15.39 9.87
CA ILE A 160 -16.57 -16.24 11.05
C ILE A 160 -15.27 -17.08 10.99
N ASN A 161 -14.53 -17.09 12.10
CA ASN A 161 -13.26 -17.78 12.33
C ASN A 161 -12.01 -17.11 11.74
N ASN A 162 -12.09 -16.14 10.85
CA ASN A 162 -10.91 -15.42 10.42
C ASN A 162 -10.38 -14.51 11.54
N LYS A 163 -9.07 -14.48 11.67
CA LYS A 163 -8.40 -13.62 12.64
C LYS A 163 -7.51 -12.66 11.90
N VAL A 164 -7.60 -11.39 12.26
CA VAL A 164 -6.80 -10.33 11.65
C VAL A 164 -6.03 -9.59 12.72
N TRP A 165 -4.78 -9.26 12.42
CA TRP A 165 -3.94 -8.39 13.21
C TRP A 165 -3.43 -7.26 12.34
N PHE A 166 -3.58 -6.04 12.83
CA PHE A 166 -3.18 -4.85 12.10
C PHE A 166 -1.97 -4.18 12.76
N TYR A 167 -0.94 -3.83 11.97
CA TYR A 167 0.22 -3.09 12.45
C TYR A 167 0.34 -1.71 11.79
N SER A 168 1.02 -0.81 12.49
CA SER A 168 1.61 0.40 11.96
C SER A 168 3.12 0.30 12.15
N PHE A 169 3.90 0.43 11.10
CA PHE A 169 5.35 0.47 11.20
C PHE A 169 5.78 1.93 11.27
N ASP A 170 6.10 2.39 12.48
CA ASP A 170 6.38 3.78 12.79
C ASP A 170 7.88 4.04 13.03
N LYS A 171 8.70 3.00 12.91
CA LYS A 171 10.13 3.06 13.22
C LYS A 171 10.91 3.82 12.17
N VAL A 172 11.48 4.95 12.57
CA VAL A 172 12.48 5.70 11.81
C VAL A 172 13.87 5.35 12.31
N ARG A 173 14.79 4.98 11.40
CA ARG A 173 16.17 4.68 11.72
C ARG A 173 16.96 5.91 12.12
N PHE A 174 18.17 5.70 12.62
CA PHE A 174 19.06 6.79 13.03
C PHE A 174 19.75 7.43 11.80
N GLY A 175 20.00 8.74 11.90
CA GLY A 175 20.76 9.52 10.92
C GLY A 175 19.89 10.43 10.05
N LYS A 176 20.53 11.48 9.50
CA LYS A 176 19.84 12.55 8.76
C LYS A 176 18.99 12.00 7.60
N LYS A 177 19.57 11.15 6.76
CA LYS A 177 18.87 10.56 5.63
C LYS A 177 17.65 9.73 6.05
N ALA A 178 17.76 8.99 7.15
CA ALA A 178 16.65 8.21 7.68
C ALA A 178 15.53 9.11 8.21
N GLN A 179 15.86 10.24 8.82
CA GLN A 179 14.87 11.22 9.26
C GLN A 179 14.16 11.91 8.10
N GLU A 180 14.87 12.19 7.01
CA GLU A 180 14.29 12.74 5.78
C GLU A 180 13.32 11.76 5.09
N MET A 181 13.56 10.46 5.22
CA MET A 181 12.73 9.43 4.61
C MET A 181 11.58 8.93 5.48
N GLY A 182 11.67 9.13 6.80
CA GLY A 182 10.68 8.62 7.74
C GLY A 182 10.61 7.09 7.79
N ALA A 183 9.45 6.58 8.17
CA ALA A 183 9.08 5.18 8.04
C ALA A 183 8.52 4.92 6.62
N TYR A 184 9.40 5.04 5.63
CA TYR A 184 9.09 5.06 4.19
C TYR A 184 8.51 3.74 3.68
N HIS A 185 7.98 3.74 2.45
CA HIS A 185 7.45 2.55 1.78
C HIS A 185 8.50 1.43 1.69
N GLY A 186 8.23 0.30 2.34
CA GLY A 186 9.15 -0.85 2.44
C GLY A 186 10.14 -0.78 3.60
N ALA A 187 10.09 0.23 4.48
CA ALA A 187 10.98 0.35 5.63
C ALA A 187 10.88 -0.82 6.62
N GLU A 188 9.76 -1.53 6.65
CA GLU A 188 9.54 -2.72 7.47
C GLU A 188 10.23 -3.98 6.93
N LEU A 189 10.50 -4.06 5.63
CA LEU A 189 11.04 -5.26 4.99
C LEU A 189 12.37 -5.73 5.58
N PRO A 190 13.35 -4.85 5.85
CA PRO A 190 14.59 -5.26 6.51
C PRO A 190 14.37 -5.90 7.89
N TYR A 191 13.32 -5.50 8.61
CA TYR A 191 12.99 -6.07 9.92
C TYR A 191 12.27 -7.42 9.81
N ILE A 192 11.43 -7.59 8.79
CA ILE A 192 10.74 -8.86 8.56
C ILE A 192 11.71 -9.94 8.07
N PHE A 193 12.64 -9.57 7.17
CA PHE A 193 13.52 -10.53 6.49
C PHE A 193 14.96 -10.55 7.03
N ASP A 194 15.29 -9.71 8.01
CA ASP A 194 16.67 -9.51 8.53
C ASP A 194 17.68 -9.18 7.40
N THR A 195 17.28 -8.25 6.55
CA THR A 195 18.04 -7.83 5.36
C THR A 195 18.41 -6.36 5.43
N HIS A 196 19.02 -5.95 6.57
CA HIS A 196 19.41 -4.57 6.78
C HIS A 196 20.52 -4.15 5.81
N ASP A 197 20.22 -3.16 4.98
CA ASP A 197 21.16 -2.61 4.00
C ASP A 197 22.16 -1.66 4.64
N ALA A 198 23.36 -1.58 4.05
CA ALA A 198 24.41 -0.69 4.51
C ALA A 198 24.15 0.80 4.25
N TRP A 199 23.13 1.15 3.45
CA TRP A 199 22.83 2.54 3.08
C TRP A 199 22.14 3.36 4.17
N LEU A 200 21.49 2.69 5.13
CA LEU A 200 20.97 3.29 6.36
C LEU A 200 21.62 2.63 7.58
N PRO A 201 22.05 3.40 8.58
CA PRO A 201 22.61 2.84 9.80
C PRO A 201 21.63 1.92 10.53
N THR A 202 22.12 0.77 10.97
CA THR A 202 21.37 -0.18 11.80
C THR A 202 21.89 -0.10 13.22
N SER A 203 21.03 0.21 14.18
CA SER A 203 21.35 0.28 15.60
C SER A 203 21.02 -1.02 16.32
N TYR A 204 21.50 -1.18 17.53
CA TYR A 204 21.12 -2.29 18.42
C TYR A 204 19.59 -2.37 18.63
N GLN A 205 18.92 -1.23 18.68
CA GLN A 205 17.46 -1.17 18.79
C GLN A 205 16.77 -1.72 17.54
N ASP A 206 17.33 -1.47 16.34
CA ASP A 206 16.81 -2.01 15.10
C ASP A 206 16.97 -3.53 15.06
N GLU A 207 18.14 -4.05 15.48
CA GLU A 207 18.38 -5.50 15.58
C GLU A 207 17.44 -6.19 16.59
N TYR A 208 17.18 -5.53 17.72
CA TYR A 208 16.23 -6.04 18.71
C TYR A 208 14.80 -6.08 18.15
N LEU A 209 14.36 -5.00 17.51
CA LEU A 209 13.04 -4.94 16.88
C LEU A 209 12.89 -5.97 15.77
N THR A 210 13.95 -6.19 14.99
CA THR A 210 14.02 -7.25 13.96
C THR A 210 13.69 -8.62 14.55
N LYS A 211 14.33 -8.99 15.63
CA LYS A 211 14.09 -10.28 16.31
C LYS A 211 12.64 -10.42 16.79
N ILE A 212 12.09 -9.35 17.34
CA ILE A 212 10.70 -9.35 17.80
C ILE A 212 9.73 -9.53 16.61
N ILE A 213 9.90 -8.77 15.55
CA ILE A 213 9.05 -8.84 14.36
C ILE A 213 9.16 -10.25 13.74
N GLN A 214 10.37 -10.76 13.52
CA GLN A 214 10.56 -12.10 12.97
C GLN A 214 9.90 -13.19 13.83
N ASN A 215 10.10 -13.15 15.15
CA ASN A 215 9.49 -14.13 16.05
C ASN A 215 7.97 -14.07 16.01
N SER A 216 7.41 -12.86 15.92
CA SER A 216 5.96 -12.66 15.80
C SER A 216 5.41 -13.23 14.50
N TRP A 217 6.05 -12.93 13.35
CA TRP A 217 5.68 -13.50 12.05
C TRP A 217 5.84 -15.03 12.01
N LEU A 218 6.96 -15.55 12.55
CA LEU A 218 7.19 -17.00 12.64
C LEU A 218 6.15 -17.70 13.53
N ASN A 219 5.76 -17.07 14.65
CA ASN A 219 4.71 -17.61 15.51
C ASN A 219 3.37 -17.62 14.79
N PHE A 220 3.03 -16.53 14.09
CA PHE A 220 1.83 -16.48 13.26
C PHE A 220 1.80 -17.58 12.19
N MET A 221 2.88 -17.77 11.45
CA MET A 221 2.97 -18.83 10.43
C MET A 221 2.79 -20.23 11.00
N LYS A 222 3.26 -20.47 12.25
CA LYS A 222 3.17 -21.78 12.90
C LYS A 222 1.83 -22.04 13.57
N THR A 223 1.22 -20.99 14.13
CA THR A 223 0.09 -21.14 15.09
C THR A 223 -1.16 -20.38 14.69
N GLY A 224 -1.07 -19.50 13.68
CA GLY A 224 -2.12 -18.53 13.36
C GLY A 224 -2.27 -17.42 14.40
N ASN A 225 -1.24 -17.17 15.24
CA ASN A 225 -1.26 -16.11 16.26
C ASN A 225 0.10 -15.42 16.31
N PRO A 226 0.20 -14.08 16.12
CA PRO A 226 1.47 -13.37 16.15
C PRO A 226 1.98 -13.03 17.56
N ASN A 227 1.16 -13.25 18.62
CA ASN A 227 1.56 -12.91 19.97
C ASN A 227 2.71 -13.78 20.47
N ILE A 228 3.68 -13.13 21.07
CA ILE A 228 4.84 -13.71 21.77
C ILE A 228 4.95 -13.05 23.14
N ASP A 229 5.88 -13.46 24.00
CA ASP A 229 6.00 -12.92 25.36
C ASP A 229 6.23 -11.40 25.37
N GLU A 230 6.95 -10.88 24.39
CA GLU A 230 7.26 -9.45 24.24
C GLU A 230 6.12 -8.63 23.59
N ILE A 231 5.15 -9.26 22.96
CA ILE A 231 4.08 -8.58 22.21
C ILE A 231 2.69 -9.04 22.65
N ALA A 232 1.90 -8.09 23.12
CA ALA A 232 0.46 -8.23 23.27
C ALA A 232 -0.27 -7.56 22.10
N TRP A 233 -0.30 -8.22 20.94
CA TRP A 233 -0.91 -7.69 19.72
C TRP A 233 -2.42 -7.94 19.71
N PRO A 234 -3.25 -6.90 19.79
CA PRO A 234 -4.69 -7.07 19.82
C PRO A 234 -5.20 -7.54 18.46
N ARG A 235 -6.18 -8.45 18.47
CA ARG A 235 -6.91 -8.81 17.26
C ARG A 235 -7.68 -7.59 16.74
N HIS A 236 -7.63 -7.39 15.43
CA HIS A 236 -8.42 -6.38 14.76
C HIS A 236 -9.92 -6.67 14.93
N LYS A 237 -10.67 -5.60 15.13
CA LYS A 237 -12.13 -5.60 15.14
C LYS A 237 -12.61 -4.49 14.23
N PRO A 238 -13.63 -4.73 13.40
CA PRO A 238 -14.14 -3.74 12.46
C PRO A 238 -14.37 -2.37 13.11
N SER A 239 -14.00 -1.33 12.40
CA SER A 239 -14.18 0.08 12.76
C SER A 239 -13.46 0.53 14.05
N GLN A 240 -12.61 -0.28 14.66
CA GLN A 240 -11.88 0.13 15.88
C GLN A 240 -10.58 0.87 15.59
N PHE A 241 -10.01 0.70 14.39
CA PHE A 241 -8.73 1.32 13.99
C PHE A 241 -7.58 1.11 14.98
N LYS A 242 -7.63 0.02 15.76
CA LYS A 242 -6.61 -0.31 16.73
C LYS A 242 -5.49 -1.10 16.07
N VAL A 243 -4.26 -0.62 16.23
CA VAL A 243 -3.05 -1.21 15.63
C VAL A 243 -2.01 -1.51 16.68
N LEU A 244 -1.08 -2.43 16.37
CA LEU A 244 0.20 -2.51 17.07
C LEU A 244 1.19 -1.60 16.35
N SER A 245 1.75 -0.64 17.04
CA SER A 245 2.81 0.23 16.55
C SER A 245 4.17 -0.43 16.77
N PHE A 246 4.92 -0.59 15.68
CA PHE A 246 6.32 -1.00 15.69
C PHE A 246 7.22 0.23 15.64
N ASP A 247 7.66 0.68 16.79
CA ASP A 247 8.61 1.79 16.99
C ASP A 247 9.62 1.43 18.11
N LYS A 248 10.24 2.42 18.71
CA LYS A 248 11.15 2.26 19.88
C LYS A 248 10.47 1.52 21.04
N GLU A 249 9.20 1.78 21.21
CA GLU A 249 8.32 1.11 22.17
C GLU A 249 7.16 0.46 21.42
N LEU A 250 6.93 -0.82 21.73
CA LEU A 250 5.81 -1.57 21.15
C LEU A 250 4.55 -1.23 21.94
N ASN A 251 3.61 -0.58 21.29
CA ASN A 251 2.37 -0.22 21.93
C ASN A 251 1.17 -0.37 21.00
N SER A 252 -0.01 -0.56 21.57
CA SER A 252 -1.25 -0.54 20.82
C SER A 252 -1.87 0.85 20.88
N LYS A 253 -2.11 1.43 19.72
CA LYS A 253 -2.74 2.76 19.58
C LYS A 253 -3.95 2.72 18.64
N ILE A 254 -4.73 3.77 18.64
CA ILE A 254 -5.66 4.06 17.55
C ILE A 254 -4.84 4.70 16.43
N HIS A 255 -5.05 4.27 15.19
CA HIS A 255 -4.32 4.81 14.05
C HIS A 255 -4.71 6.27 13.78
N ASP A 256 -3.73 7.10 13.46
CA ASP A 256 -3.92 8.54 13.30
C ASP A 256 -4.84 8.89 12.09
N SER A 257 -4.84 8.06 11.05
CA SER A 257 -5.73 8.20 9.88
C SER A 257 -7.18 7.75 10.12
N LYS A 258 -7.59 7.43 11.36
CA LYS A 258 -8.95 6.93 11.65
C LYS A 258 -10.04 7.84 11.10
N ASP A 259 -10.01 9.11 11.47
CA ASP A 259 -11.08 10.05 11.10
C ASP A 259 -11.05 10.33 9.58
N PHE A 260 -9.85 10.33 8.99
CA PHE A 260 -9.66 10.40 7.56
C PHE A 260 -10.32 9.20 6.85
N CYS A 261 -10.01 7.97 7.28
CA CYS A 261 -10.59 6.77 6.67
C CYS A 261 -12.12 6.69 6.83
N LEU A 262 -12.65 7.14 7.97
CA LEU A 262 -14.11 7.23 8.18
C LEU A 262 -14.78 8.21 7.22
N SER A 263 -14.11 9.31 6.85
CA SER A 263 -14.64 10.29 5.91
C SER A 263 -14.71 9.76 4.47
N LEU A 264 -13.81 8.85 4.10
CA LEU A 264 -13.79 8.25 2.75
C LEU A 264 -15.00 7.33 2.49
N ASN A 265 -15.67 6.81 3.53
CA ASN A 265 -16.75 5.81 3.42
C ASN A 265 -16.37 4.62 2.49
N ILE A 266 -15.18 4.11 2.64
CA ILE A 266 -14.66 2.99 1.86
C ILE A 266 -15.29 1.68 2.38
#